data_7157f6eca776f883d245a7e60ac076e1
#
_entry.id   7157f6eca776f883d245a7e60ac076e1
#
_cell.length_a   1.000
_cell.length_b   1.000
_cell.length_c   1.000
_cell.angle_alpha   90.00
_cell.angle_beta   90.00
_cell.angle_gamma   90.00
#
_symmetry.space_group_name_H-M   'P 1'
#
loop_
_entity.id
_entity.type
_entity.pdbx_description
1 polymer ?
#
loop_
_entity_poly.entity_id
_entity_poly.type
_entity_poly.pdbx_seq_one_letter_code
_entity_poly.pdbx_strand_id
1 'polypeptide(L)' 'MPKLKLSAVLDDKPVRIAIDLPADVHRMLVAYAEAMARETGQAVEANRLVAPMLARFMATDRAFTRGRKGTAS' A
#
# COMPACT_ATOMS: atom_id res chain seq x y z
N MET A 1 -6.01 6.29 30.00
CA MET A 1 -4.82 6.82 29.57
C MET A 1 -4.92 7.48 28.26
N PRO A 2 -4.97 8.71 28.35
CA PRO A 2 -5.16 9.53 27.16
C PRO A 2 -4.03 9.45 26.19
N LYS A 3 -2.86 9.13 26.61
CA LYS A 3 -1.75 9.10 25.70
C LYS A 3 -1.81 7.94 24.74
N LEU A 4 -2.80 7.09 24.85
CA LEU A 4 -2.90 5.96 23.95
C LEU A 4 -3.06 6.38 22.50
N LYS A 5 -3.79 7.44 22.27
CA LYS A 5 -3.92 7.92 20.91
C LYS A 5 -2.60 8.37 20.35
N LEU A 6 -1.85 9.04 21.14
CA LEU A 6 -0.56 9.52 20.73
C LEU A 6 0.39 8.37 20.47
N SER A 7 0.30 7.35 21.30
CA SER A 7 1.11 6.17 21.10
C SER A 7 0.84 5.51 19.77
N ALA A 8 -0.42 5.41 19.40
CA ALA A 8 -0.78 4.80 18.13
C ALA A 8 -0.19 5.58 16.96
N VAL A 9 -0.20 6.89 17.08
CA VAL A 9 0.38 7.71 16.02
C VAL A 9 1.89 7.49 15.93
N LEU A 10 2.53 7.41 17.07
CA LEU A 10 3.97 7.21 17.08
C LEU A 10 4.35 5.82 16.58
N ASP A 11 3.51 4.84 16.83
CA ASP A 11 3.79 3.48 16.39
C ASP A 11 3.49 3.26 14.93
N ASP A 12 2.88 4.24 14.30
CA ASP A 12 2.47 4.13 12.92
C ASP A 12 3.53 4.62 11.96
N LYS A 13 4.77 4.43 12.31
CA LYS A 13 5.85 4.86 11.46
C LYS A 13 5.98 3.96 10.25
N PRO A 14 6.27 4.54 9.09
CA PRO A 14 6.50 3.72 7.92
C PRO A 14 7.69 2.81 8.10
N VAL A 15 7.59 1.61 7.59
CA VAL A 15 8.69 0.66 7.59
C VAL A 15 9.23 0.59 6.18
N ARG A 16 10.53 0.81 6.05
CA ARG A 16 11.16 0.77 4.74
C ARG A 16 11.51 -0.66 4.37
N ILE A 17 11.13 -1.07 3.19
CA ILE A 17 11.51 -2.36 2.67
C ILE A 17 12.07 -2.16 1.26
N ALA A 18 12.93 -3.06 0.85
CA ALA A 18 13.50 -3.04 -0.49
C ALA A 18 13.22 -4.39 -1.14
N ILE A 19 12.69 -4.35 -2.33
CA ILE A 19 12.38 -5.58 -3.06
C ILE A 19 12.78 -5.41 -4.52
N ASP A 20 12.99 -6.55 -5.16
CA ASP A 20 13.25 -6.57 -6.59
C ASP A 20 11.97 -7.01 -7.28
N LEU A 21 11.55 -6.24 -8.26
CA LEU A 21 10.37 -6.58 -9.04
C LEU A 21 10.80 -7.23 -10.34
N PRO A 22 10.08 -8.26 -10.79
CA PRO A 22 10.31 -8.75 -12.15
C PRO A 22 10.14 -7.61 -13.14
N ALA A 23 10.91 -7.67 -14.22
CA ALA A 23 10.92 -6.55 -15.16
C ALA A 23 9.54 -6.27 -15.73
N ASP A 24 8.78 -7.31 -16.04
CA ASP A 24 7.45 -7.13 -16.59
C ASP A 24 6.49 -6.51 -15.58
N VAL A 25 6.62 -6.87 -14.32
CA VAL A 25 5.78 -6.26 -13.28
C VAL A 25 6.13 -4.80 -13.12
N HIS A 26 7.41 -4.48 -13.17
CA HIS A 26 7.83 -3.09 -13.07
C HIS A 26 7.30 -2.26 -14.23
N ARG A 27 7.33 -2.83 -15.43
CA ARG A 27 6.81 -2.12 -16.59
C ARG A 27 5.31 -1.85 -16.46
N MET A 28 4.58 -2.81 -15.91
CA MET A 28 3.16 -2.61 -15.69
C MET A 28 2.90 -1.54 -14.65
N LEU A 29 3.73 -1.50 -13.63
CA LEU A 29 3.59 -0.49 -12.60
C LEU A 29 3.82 0.90 -13.16
N VAL A 30 4.84 1.05 -14.00
CA VAL A 30 5.11 2.34 -14.63
C VAL A 30 3.96 2.74 -15.55
N ALA A 31 3.44 1.78 -16.31
CA ALA A 31 2.32 2.07 -17.21
C ALA A 31 1.09 2.50 -16.42
N TYR A 32 0.87 1.88 -15.28
CA TYR A 32 -0.25 2.25 -14.43
C TYR A 32 -0.08 3.67 -13.90
N ALA A 33 1.13 4.02 -13.51
CA ALA A 33 1.40 5.37 -13.02
C ALA A 33 1.15 6.40 -14.11
N GLU A 34 1.53 6.08 -15.34
CA GLU A 34 1.29 6.98 -16.45
C GLU A 34 -0.19 7.15 -16.74
N ALA A 35 -0.94 6.05 -16.64
CA ALA A 35 -2.37 6.12 -16.85
C ALA A 35 -3.03 6.99 -15.79
N MET A 36 -2.61 6.84 -14.54
CA MET A 36 -3.14 7.66 -13.46
C MET A 36 -2.82 9.13 -13.66
N ALA A 37 -1.59 9.39 -14.12
CA ALA A 37 -1.19 10.78 -14.35
C ALA A 37 -2.07 11.42 -15.41
N ARG A 38 -2.43 10.66 -16.44
CA ARG A 38 -3.31 11.18 -17.48
C ARG A 38 -4.72 11.45 -16.94
N GLU A 39 -5.19 10.58 -16.05
CA GLU A 39 -6.52 10.76 -15.50
C GLU A 39 -6.61 11.91 -14.52
N THR A 40 -5.61 12.05 -13.69
CA THR A 40 -5.66 13.04 -12.63
C THR A 40 -5.02 14.36 -13.02
N GLY A 41 -4.25 14.36 -14.11
CA GLY A 41 -3.53 15.57 -14.51
C GLY A 41 -2.31 15.85 -13.67
N GLN A 42 -1.90 14.93 -12.83
CA GLN A 42 -0.74 15.12 -11.98
C GLN A 42 0.23 13.97 -12.17
N ALA A 43 1.51 14.29 -12.15
CA ALA A 43 2.54 13.28 -12.28
C ALA A 43 2.49 12.33 -11.08
N VAL A 44 2.59 11.04 -11.33
CA VAL A 44 2.56 10.02 -10.30
C VAL A 44 3.79 9.14 -10.47
N GLU A 45 4.56 9.01 -9.42
CA GLU A 45 5.72 8.13 -9.43
C GLU A 45 5.31 6.70 -9.19
N ALA A 46 5.90 5.78 -9.95
CA ALA A 46 5.52 4.38 -9.86
C ALA A 46 5.71 3.81 -8.46
N ASN A 47 6.83 4.15 -7.82
CA ASN A 47 7.09 3.59 -6.50
C ASN A 47 6.11 4.09 -5.44
N ARG A 48 5.43 5.19 -5.68
CA ARG A 48 4.44 5.69 -4.74
C ARG A 48 3.14 4.93 -4.81
N LEU A 49 2.95 4.14 -5.86
CA LEU A 49 1.75 3.34 -5.98
C LEU A 49 1.84 2.02 -5.23
N VAL A 50 3.04 1.62 -4.85
CA VAL A 50 3.23 0.28 -4.29
C VAL A 50 2.46 0.11 -2.98
N ALA A 51 2.61 1.05 -2.07
CA ALA A 51 1.96 0.92 -0.77
C ALA A 51 0.44 0.91 -0.87
N PRO A 52 -0.19 1.87 -1.57
CA PRO A 52 -1.65 1.82 -1.67
C PRO A 52 -2.15 0.62 -2.44
N MET A 53 -1.40 0.14 -3.42
CA MET A 53 -1.81 -1.07 -4.13
C MET A 53 -1.78 -2.29 -3.23
N LEU A 54 -0.74 -2.42 -2.42
CA LEU A 54 -0.66 -3.52 -1.48
C LEU A 54 -1.77 -3.42 -0.45
N ALA A 55 -2.02 -2.23 0.05
CA ALA A 55 -3.07 -2.05 1.05
C ALA A 55 -4.43 -2.45 0.48
N ARG A 56 -4.68 -2.04 -0.76
CA ARG A 56 -5.95 -2.36 -1.38
C ARG A 56 -6.08 -3.84 -1.68
N PHE A 57 -5.02 -4.44 -2.17
CA PHE A 57 -5.06 -5.87 -2.46
C PHE A 57 -5.36 -6.66 -1.19
N MET A 58 -4.66 -6.35 -0.11
CA MET A 58 -4.86 -7.07 1.13
C MET A 58 -6.24 -6.82 1.72
N ALA A 59 -6.73 -5.60 1.56
CA ALA A 59 -8.05 -5.27 2.10
C ALA A 59 -9.16 -5.98 1.35
N THR A 60 -8.95 -6.30 0.08
CA THR A 60 -9.98 -6.95 -0.72
C THR A 60 -9.80 -8.46 -0.80
N ASP A 61 -8.74 -8.99 -0.24
CA ASP A 61 -8.51 -10.43 -0.24
C ASP A 61 -9.34 -11.04 0.89
N ARG A 62 -10.37 -11.75 0.51
CA ARG A 62 -11.32 -12.24 1.49
C ARG A 62 -10.72 -13.25 2.45
N ALA A 63 -9.88 -14.12 1.93
CA ALA A 63 -9.26 -15.12 2.79
C ALA A 63 -8.38 -14.46 3.83
N PHE A 64 -7.59 -13.48 3.43
CA PHE A 64 -6.72 -12.79 4.34
C PHE A 64 -7.53 -11.98 5.37
N THR A 65 -8.53 -11.24 4.89
CA THR A 65 -9.34 -10.40 5.77
C THR A 65 -10.08 -11.23 6.80
N ARG A 66 -10.57 -12.38 6.38
CA ARG A 66 -11.30 -13.25 7.29
C ARG A 66 -10.39 -13.79 8.37
N GLY A 67 -9.20 -14.25 7.99
CA GLY A 67 -8.26 -14.76 8.95
C GLY A 67 -7.79 -13.70 9.92
N ARG A 68 -7.53 -12.51 9.40
CA ARG A 68 -7.09 -11.41 10.23
C ARG A 68 -8.16 -10.98 11.20
N LYS A 69 -9.40 -10.99 10.75
CA LYS A 69 -10.51 -10.63 11.59
C LYS A 69 -10.62 -11.59 12.78
N GLY A 70 -10.44 -12.86 12.51
CA GLY A 70 -10.46 -13.84 13.59
C GLY A 70 -9.33 -13.65 14.55
N THR A 71 -8.16 -13.30 14.06
CA THR A 71 -7.01 -13.09 14.93
C THR A 71 -7.11 -11.79 15.70
N ALA A 72 -7.66 -10.80 15.08
CA ALA A 72 -7.72 -9.49 15.70
C ALA A 72 -8.66 -9.43 16.86
N SER A 73 -9.61 -10.31 16.90
CA SER A 73 -10.51 -10.32 18.02
C SER A 73 -9.92 -11.11 19.18
#